data_2ed2561d812b11a06b58d53b9a524df7
#
_entry.id   2ed2561d812b11a06b58d53b9a524df7
#
_cell.length_a   1.000
_cell.length_b   1.000
_cell.length_c   1.000
_cell.angle_alpha   90.00
_cell.angle_beta   90.00
_cell.angle_gamma   90.00
#
_symmetry.space_group_name_H-M   'P 1'
#
loop_
_entity.id
_entity.type
_entity.pdbx_description
1 polymer ?
#
loop_
_entity_poly.entity_id
_entity_poly.type
_entity_poly.pdbx_seq_one_letter_code
_entity_poly.pdbx_strand_id
1 'polypeptide(L)'
;VFLGLDQARDELLYSNVKGKNPFKDKRVRQALYQAIDIEAIRRATMRGLAVPTGSMIAPQVNGYFEEFAKRLPHDEAAARKLLADAGYPQGFSFTLDCPNNRYINDEEICIAITAMWAKVGLKVKLNAMPRATYFQKIQKHDTSVYLLGWATATFDGLYTLQSLIRTPAADGKGADGNFNLGKYSNPKADALIDQVKTEIDDGKRNQAMRDAQRIHADDVGHIPLHQQVIPWAMRSNVSVFHRADNRLDMRWAKVD
;
A
#
# COMPACT_ATOMS: atom_id res chain seq x y z
N VAL A 1 3.11 -4.52 2.16
CA VAL A 1 2.77 -4.44 0.73
C VAL A 1 1.38 -3.82 0.58
N PHE A 2 1.22 -2.92 -0.39
CA PHE A 2 -0.03 -2.18 -0.61
C PHE A 2 -0.17 -1.76 -2.07
N LEU A 3 -1.37 -1.32 -2.45
CA LEU A 3 -1.61 -0.66 -3.73
C LEU A 3 -1.78 0.85 -3.52
N GLY A 4 -1.14 1.63 -4.38
CA GLY A 4 -1.39 3.06 -4.51
C GLY A 4 -2.17 3.35 -5.80
N LEU A 5 -3.00 4.38 -5.76
CA LEU A 5 -3.89 4.79 -6.85
C LEU A 5 -3.65 6.25 -7.19
N ASP A 6 -3.66 6.60 -8.46
CA ASP A 6 -3.57 8.01 -8.88
C ASP A 6 -4.85 8.76 -8.50
N GLN A 7 -4.74 9.67 -7.54
CA GLN A 7 -5.88 10.46 -7.03
C GLN A 7 -5.80 11.94 -7.42
N ALA A 8 -4.78 12.35 -8.17
CA ALA A 8 -4.52 13.75 -8.45
C ALA A 8 -4.93 14.19 -9.85
N ARG A 9 -4.64 13.40 -10.88
CA ARG A 9 -4.91 13.78 -12.27
C ARG A 9 -6.40 14.00 -12.51
N ASP A 10 -6.73 14.90 -13.44
CA ASP A 10 -8.11 15.11 -13.84
C ASP A 10 -8.63 14.00 -14.75
N GLU A 11 -7.76 13.41 -15.57
CA GLU A 11 -8.06 12.22 -16.35
C GLU A 11 -7.09 11.09 -15.99
N LEU A 12 -7.64 9.88 -15.70
CA LEU A 12 -6.85 8.72 -15.33
C LEU A 12 -6.05 8.19 -16.53
N LEU A 13 -4.74 8.02 -16.35
CA LEU A 13 -3.88 7.41 -17.36
C LEU A 13 -4.34 5.97 -17.66
N TYR A 14 -4.11 5.52 -18.88
CA TYR A 14 -4.34 4.14 -19.32
C TYR A 14 -5.76 3.62 -19.03
N SER A 15 -6.73 4.55 -19.00
CA SER A 15 -8.14 4.24 -18.76
C SER A 15 -8.99 4.52 -20.00
N ASN A 16 -10.12 3.81 -20.12
CA ASN A 16 -11.14 4.12 -21.09
C ASN A 16 -12.09 5.25 -20.63
N VAL A 17 -12.00 5.67 -19.38
CA VAL A 17 -12.76 6.83 -18.85
C VAL A 17 -12.04 8.10 -19.27
N LYS A 18 -12.72 8.95 -20.03
CA LYS A 18 -12.16 10.21 -20.55
C LYS A 18 -12.69 11.42 -19.77
N GLY A 19 -11.81 12.42 -19.61
CA GLY A 19 -12.12 13.65 -18.90
C GLY A 19 -12.38 13.49 -17.40
N LYS A 20 -12.11 12.30 -16.84
CA LYS A 20 -12.34 12.00 -15.41
C LYS A 20 -11.28 11.06 -14.85
N ASN A 21 -11.07 11.18 -13.55
CA ASN A 21 -10.30 10.20 -12.79
C ASN A 21 -11.24 9.50 -11.78
N PRO A 22 -11.64 8.25 -12.05
CA PRO A 22 -12.51 7.49 -11.15
C PRO A 22 -11.93 7.33 -9.74
N PHE A 23 -10.60 7.33 -9.59
CA PHE A 23 -9.96 7.13 -8.29
C PHE A 23 -10.01 8.36 -7.36
N LYS A 24 -10.47 9.54 -7.84
CA LYS A 24 -10.82 10.66 -6.97
C LYS A 24 -12.05 10.35 -6.10
N ASP A 25 -12.93 9.47 -6.57
CA ASP A 25 -14.11 9.05 -5.80
C ASP A 25 -13.75 7.96 -4.79
N LYS A 26 -13.95 8.23 -3.51
CA LYS A 26 -13.71 7.28 -2.41
C LYS A 26 -14.47 5.97 -2.60
N ARG A 27 -15.70 6.01 -3.14
CA ARG A 27 -16.52 4.83 -3.38
C ARG A 27 -15.84 3.85 -4.33
N VAL A 28 -15.18 4.38 -5.36
CA VAL A 28 -14.41 3.58 -6.32
C VAL A 28 -13.22 2.93 -5.62
N ARG A 29 -12.44 3.69 -4.83
CA ARG A 29 -11.30 3.13 -4.09
C ARG A 29 -11.73 2.05 -3.08
N GLN A 30 -12.86 2.29 -2.41
CA GLN A 30 -13.45 1.31 -1.49
C GLN A 30 -13.91 0.05 -2.22
N ALA A 31 -14.50 0.17 -3.41
CA ALA A 31 -14.90 -0.95 -4.25
C ALA A 31 -13.68 -1.81 -4.64
N LEU A 32 -12.58 -1.17 -5.08
CA LEU A 32 -11.34 -1.89 -5.38
C LEU A 32 -10.79 -2.63 -4.15
N TYR A 33 -10.86 -2.01 -2.98
CA TYR A 33 -10.42 -2.61 -1.73
C TYR A 33 -11.25 -3.85 -1.37
N GLN A 34 -12.58 -3.71 -1.35
CA GLN A 34 -13.49 -4.80 -0.95
C GLN A 34 -13.59 -5.94 -1.98
N ALA A 35 -13.22 -5.70 -3.23
CA ALA A 35 -13.13 -6.74 -4.24
C ALA A 35 -11.94 -7.69 -4.05
N ILE A 36 -10.96 -7.37 -3.17
CA ILE A 36 -9.76 -8.19 -2.95
C ILE A 36 -9.96 -9.16 -1.81
N ASP A 37 -10.05 -10.47 -2.12
CA ASP A 37 -9.96 -11.57 -1.14
C ASP A 37 -8.49 -11.78 -0.75
N ILE A 38 -8.07 -11.07 0.29
CA ILE A 38 -6.70 -11.16 0.77
C ILE A 38 -6.38 -12.54 1.39
N GLU A 39 -7.37 -13.23 1.94
CA GLU A 39 -7.19 -14.56 2.50
C GLU A 39 -6.95 -15.61 1.40
N ALA A 40 -7.56 -15.46 0.24
CA ALA A 40 -7.24 -16.28 -0.93
C ALA A 40 -5.80 -16.03 -1.39
N ILE A 41 -5.35 -14.77 -1.45
CA ILE A 41 -3.95 -14.42 -1.75
C ILE A 41 -3.00 -15.04 -0.71
N ARG A 42 -3.30 -14.91 0.57
CA ARG A 42 -2.49 -15.50 1.65
C ARG A 42 -2.35 -17.01 1.48
N ARG A 43 -3.45 -17.72 1.25
CA ARG A 43 -3.44 -19.19 1.13
C ARG A 43 -2.79 -19.67 -0.16
N ALA A 44 -3.25 -19.16 -1.31
CA ALA A 44 -2.88 -19.71 -2.62
C ALA A 44 -1.54 -19.11 -3.13
N THR A 45 -1.39 -17.78 -3.10
CA THR A 45 -0.22 -17.11 -3.64
C THR A 45 0.95 -17.10 -2.67
N MET A 46 0.68 -16.79 -1.39
CA MET A 46 1.73 -16.62 -0.37
C MET A 46 1.98 -17.89 0.46
N ARG A 47 1.27 -18.99 0.21
CA ARG A 47 1.42 -20.28 0.92
C ARG A 47 1.39 -20.13 2.44
N GLY A 48 0.57 -19.22 2.97
CA GLY A 48 0.48 -18.87 4.38
C GLY A 48 1.53 -17.86 4.89
N LEU A 49 2.53 -17.52 4.10
CA LEU A 49 3.63 -16.63 4.50
C LEU A 49 3.31 -15.14 4.24
N ALA A 50 2.15 -14.72 4.70
CA ALA A 50 1.71 -13.33 4.69
C ALA A 50 0.77 -13.08 5.87
N VAL A 51 0.83 -11.89 6.45
CA VAL A 51 -0.09 -11.43 7.50
C VAL A 51 -0.99 -10.34 6.89
N PRO A 52 -2.26 -10.64 6.53
CA PRO A 52 -3.18 -9.64 6.04
C PRO A 52 -3.30 -8.46 7.00
N THR A 53 -3.30 -7.25 6.48
CA THR A 53 -3.40 -6.06 7.32
C THR A 53 -4.05 -4.88 6.60
N GLY A 54 -4.78 -4.06 7.35
CA GLY A 54 -5.27 -2.74 6.93
C GLY A 54 -4.31 -1.60 7.28
N SER A 55 -3.27 -1.89 8.09
CA SER A 55 -2.30 -0.88 8.51
C SER A 55 -1.16 -0.72 7.51
N MET A 56 -0.72 0.52 7.30
CA MET A 56 0.50 0.86 6.56
C MET A 56 1.77 0.75 7.44
N ILE A 57 1.61 0.57 8.75
CA ILE A 57 2.69 0.49 9.73
C ILE A 57 2.73 -0.92 10.30
N ALA A 58 3.91 -1.49 10.46
CA ALA A 58 4.10 -2.85 10.99
C ALA A 58 4.03 -2.87 12.54
N PRO A 59 3.64 -4.01 13.17
CA PRO A 59 3.47 -4.10 14.62
C PRO A 59 4.69 -3.74 15.46
N GLN A 60 5.90 -3.90 14.93
CA GLN A 60 7.15 -3.63 15.66
C GLN A 60 7.57 -2.15 15.61
N VAL A 61 6.79 -1.31 14.94
CA VAL A 61 7.11 0.10 14.72
C VAL A 61 6.34 0.96 15.69
N ASN A 62 6.99 1.93 16.34
CA ASN A 62 6.30 2.93 17.13
C ASN A 62 5.26 3.66 16.28
N GLY A 63 4.05 3.85 16.78
CA GLY A 63 2.93 4.40 16.00
C GLY A 63 2.11 3.34 15.26
N TYR A 64 2.38 2.03 15.48
CA TYR A 64 1.43 0.99 15.12
C TYR A 64 0.24 1.00 16.09
N PHE A 65 -0.97 0.92 15.55
CA PHE A 65 -2.20 0.79 16.32
C PHE A 65 -3.01 -0.37 15.78
N GLU A 66 -3.33 -1.32 16.64
CA GLU A 66 -4.04 -2.58 16.31
C GLU A 66 -5.38 -2.33 15.61
N GLU A 67 -6.07 -1.24 15.97
CA GLU A 67 -7.36 -0.89 15.38
C GLU A 67 -7.32 -0.74 13.85
N PHE A 68 -6.17 -0.33 13.29
CA PHE A 68 -5.99 -0.19 11.83
C PHE A 68 -5.53 -1.48 11.15
N ALA A 69 -5.19 -2.53 11.89
CA ALA A 69 -4.80 -3.81 11.31
C ALA A 69 -5.99 -4.50 10.63
N LYS A 70 -7.21 -4.25 11.10
CA LYS A 70 -8.42 -4.82 10.51
C LYS A 70 -8.68 -4.24 9.13
N ARG A 71 -8.73 -5.10 8.13
CA ARG A 71 -9.08 -4.73 6.75
C ARG A 71 -10.59 -4.53 6.60
N LEU A 72 -10.97 -3.75 5.57
CA LEU A 72 -12.35 -3.81 5.09
C LEU A 72 -12.67 -5.25 4.64
N PRO A 73 -13.87 -5.77 4.91
CA PRO A 73 -14.25 -7.12 4.53
C PRO A 73 -14.26 -7.29 3.01
N HIS A 74 -13.86 -8.47 2.54
CA HIS A 74 -14.07 -8.86 1.16
C HIS A 74 -15.58 -9.00 0.89
N ASP A 75 -16.07 -8.24 -0.07
CA ASP A 75 -17.50 -8.26 -0.46
C ASP A 75 -17.63 -7.79 -1.92
N GLU A 76 -17.76 -8.75 -2.84
CA GLU A 76 -17.92 -8.46 -4.26
C GLU A 76 -19.26 -7.77 -4.57
N ALA A 77 -20.32 -8.04 -3.80
CA ALA A 77 -21.65 -7.44 -4.04
C ALA A 77 -21.61 -5.96 -3.63
N ALA A 78 -21.04 -5.65 -2.46
CA ALA A 78 -20.82 -4.28 -2.02
C ALA A 78 -19.91 -3.51 -2.99
N ALA A 79 -18.84 -4.16 -3.49
CA ALA A 79 -17.93 -3.55 -4.47
C ALA A 79 -18.66 -3.17 -5.78
N ARG A 80 -19.50 -4.07 -6.33
CA ARG A 80 -20.31 -3.77 -7.53
C ARG A 80 -21.29 -2.62 -7.26
N LYS A 81 -21.94 -2.62 -6.10
CA LYS A 81 -22.86 -1.55 -5.72
C LYS A 81 -22.14 -0.20 -5.63
N LEU A 82 -20.98 -0.14 -4.98
CA LEU A 82 -20.19 1.10 -4.89
C LEU A 82 -19.75 1.62 -6.26
N LEU A 83 -19.33 0.72 -7.17
CA LEU A 83 -19.01 1.12 -8.56
C LEU A 83 -20.23 1.67 -9.28
N ALA A 84 -21.41 1.05 -9.15
CA ALA A 84 -22.65 1.53 -9.75
C ALA A 84 -23.05 2.90 -9.18
N ASP A 85 -23.01 3.06 -7.86
CA ASP A 85 -23.33 4.32 -7.16
C ASP A 85 -22.35 5.44 -7.55
N ALA A 86 -21.12 5.10 -7.93
CA ALA A 86 -20.12 6.04 -8.44
C ALA A 86 -20.26 6.34 -9.94
N GLY A 87 -21.24 5.74 -10.63
CA GLY A 87 -21.50 5.95 -12.06
C GLY A 87 -20.79 4.97 -12.99
N TYR A 88 -20.29 3.84 -12.46
CA TYR A 88 -19.58 2.81 -13.23
C TYR A 88 -20.25 1.42 -13.10
N PRO A 89 -21.54 1.26 -13.41
CA PRO A 89 -22.26 -0.02 -13.22
C PRO A 89 -21.71 -1.15 -14.10
N GLN A 90 -21.04 -0.83 -15.20
CA GLN A 90 -20.36 -1.78 -16.10
C GLN A 90 -18.86 -1.86 -15.85
N GLY A 91 -18.36 -1.22 -14.77
CA GLY A 91 -16.93 -1.08 -14.52
C GLY A 91 -16.25 -0.15 -15.54
N PHE A 92 -14.94 -0.19 -15.54
CA PHE A 92 -14.08 0.55 -16.48
C PHE A 92 -12.72 -0.13 -16.61
N SER A 93 -11.89 0.33 -17.57
CA SER A 93 -10.55 -0.22 -17.76
C SER A 93 -9.47 0.72 -17.25
N PHE A 94 -8.36 0.14 -16.74
CA PHE A 94 -7.15 0.82 -16.33
C PHE A 94 -5.96 -0.14 -16.29
N THR A 95 -4.76 0.37 -15.99
CA THR A 95 -3.54 -0.44 -15.88
C THR A 95 -3.11 -0.59 -14.42
N LEU A 96 -2.75 -1.83 -14.02
CA LEU A 96 -2.02 -2.13 -12.79
C LEU A 96 -0.55 -2.35 -13.14
N ASP A 97 0.33 -1.45 -12.71
CA ASP A 97 1.77 -1.62 -12.81
C ASP A 97 2.30 -2.43 -11.62
N CYS A 98 3.12 -3.42 -11.89
CA CYS A 98 3.62 -4.37 -10.90
C CYS A 98 5.09 -4.70 -11.16
N PRO A 99 5.93 -4.78 -10.12
CA PRO A 99 7.24 -5.40 -10.30
C PRO A 99 7.09 -6.92 -10.40
N ASN A 100 8.10 -7.61 -10.93
CA ASN A 100 8.11 -9.08 -11.00
C ASN A 100 9.38 -9.71 -10.40
N ASN A 101 10.19 -8.92 -9.71
CA ASN A 101 11.40 -9.40 -9.03
C ASN A 101 11.81 -8.47 -7.85
N ARG A 102 10.84 -7.88 -7.16
CA ARG A 102 11.08 -6.97 -6.03
C ARG A 102 10.57 -7.50 -4.71
N TYR A 103 9.36 -8.03 -4.69
CA TYR A 103 8.69 -8.59 -3.51
C TYR A 103 8.45 -10.09 -3.72
N ILE A 104 8.17 -10.82 -2.64
CA ILE A 104 7.84 -12.24 -2.74
C ILE A 104 6.51 -12.38 -3.51
N ASN A 105 6.52 -13.10 -4.63
CA ASN A 105 5.37 -13.40 -5.48
C ASN A 105 4.61 -12.14 -5.94
N ASP A 106 5.32 -11.07 -6.23
CA ASP A 106 4.72 -9.77 -6.60
C ASP A 106 3.85 -9.86 -7.85
N GLU A 107 4.33 -10.49 -8.93
CA GLU A 107 3.55 -10.67 -10.16
C GLU A 107 2.31 -11.54 -9.93
N GLU A 108 2.44 -12.66 -9.21
CA GLU A 108 1.34 -13.57 -8.89
C GLU A 108 0.26 -12.90 -8.02
N ILE A 109 0.67 -12.01 -7.08
CA ILE A 109 -0.27 -11.19 -6.31
C ILE A 109 -1.05 -10.28 -7.25
N CYS A 110 -0.38 -9.61 -8.18
CA CYS A 110 -1.02 -8.71 -9.14
C CYS A 110 -1.94 -9.45 -10.10
N ILE A 111 -1.57 -10.66 -10.57
CA ILE A 111 -2.43 -11.53 -11.37
C ILE A 111 -3.71 -11.87 -10.60
N ALA A 112 -3.57 -12.30 -9.34
CA ALA A 112 -4.71 -12.64 -8.50
C ALA A 112 -5.66 -11.44 -8.29
N ILE A 113 -5.11 -10.26 -7.99
CA ILE A 113 -5.89 -9.02 -7.82
C ILE A 113 -6.62 -8.65 -9.11
N THR A 114 -5.95 -8.74 -10.25
CA THR A 114 -6.55 -8.46 -11.57
C THR A 114 -7.76 -9.38 -11.83
N ALA A 115 -7.63 -10.68 -11.52
CA ALA A 115 -8.72 -11.62 -11.64
C ALA A 115 -9.89 -11.34 -10.69
N MET A 116 -9.59 -10.91 -9.45
CA MET A 116 -10.62 -10.53 -8.48
C MET A 116 -11.37 -9.27 -8.92
N TRP A 117 -10.68 -8.25 -9.42
CA TRP A 117 -11.30 -7.04 -9.94
C TRP A 117 -12.15 -7.28 -11.18
N ALA A 118 -11.77 -8.26 -12.03
CA ALA A 118 -12.58 -8.66 -13.18
C ALA A 118 -13.96 -9.19 -12.77
N LYS A 119 -14.07 -9.87 -11.63
CA LYS A 119 -15.37 -10.37 -11.11
C LYS A 119 -16.36 -9.25 -10.79
N VAL A 120 -15.88 -8.05 -10.47
CA VAL A 120 -16.72 -6.89 -10.18
C VAL A 120 -16.89 -5.96 -11.38
N GLY A 121 -16.47 -6.40 -12.59
CA GLY A 121 -16.67 -5.69 -13.85
C GLY A 121 -15.51 -4.79 -14.29
N LEU A 122 -14.42 -4.71 -13.50
CA LEU A 122 -13.26 -3.92 -13.88
C LEU A 122 -12.39 -4.67 -14.91
N LYS A 123 -11.90 -3.94 -15.92
CA LYS A 123 -11.04 -4.48 -16.98
C LYS A 123 -9.62 -4.00 -16.79
N VAL A 124 -8.83 -4.76 -16.03
CA VAL A 124 -7.48 -4.34 -15.64
C VAL A 124 -6.44 -4.96 -16.55
N LYS A 125 -5.61 -4.12 -17.16
CA LYS A 125 -4.41 -4.56 -17.86
C LYS A 125 -3.26 -4.66 -16.87
N LEU A 126 -2.79 -5.87 -16.59
CA LEU A 126 -1.57 -6.06 -15.82
C LEU A 126 -0.35 -5.69 -16.67
N ASN A 127 0.54 -4.89 -16.10
CA ASN A 127 1.81 -4.49 -16.69
C ASN A 127 2.93 -4.84 -15.71
N ALA A 128 3.35 -6.11 -15.72
CA ALA A 128 4.43 -6.62 -14.90
C ALA A 128 5.78 -6.37 -15.57
N MET A 129 6.77 -5.92 -14.79
CA MET A 129 8.09 -5.58 -15.31
C MET A 129 9.20 -5.70 -14.26
N PRO A 130 10.47 -5.85 -14.69
CA PRO A 130 11.60 -5.89 -13.77
C PRO A 130 11.71 -4.61 -12.92
N ARG A 131 12.18 -4.78 -11.68
CA ARG A 131 12.31 -3.73 -10.66
C ARG A 131 12.89 -2.41 -11.20
N ALA A 132 13.95 -2.48 -12.00
CA ALA A 132 14.64 -1.28 -12.50
C ALA A 132 13.70 -0.43 -13.39
N THR A 133 13.03 -1.06 -14.34
CA THR A 133 12.05 -0.41 -15.24
C THR A 133 10.83 0.08 -14.45
N TYR A 134 10.36 -0.75 -13.51
CA TYR A 134 9.21 -0.46 -12.68
C TYR A 134 9.36 0.84 -11.90
N PHE A 135 10.46 0.98 -11.12
CA PHE A 135 10.68 2.19 -10.32
C PHE A 135 10.89 3.43 -11.18
N GLN A 136 11.58 3.32 -12.32
CA GLN A 136 11.71 4.44 -13.25
C GLN A 136 10.36 4.93 -13.77
N LYS A 137 9.41 4.02 -14.00
CA LYS A 137 8.06 4.35 -14.47
C LYS A 137 7.23 5.01 -13.38
N ILE A 138 7.08 4.36 -12.22
CA ILE A 138 6.18 4.86 -11.17
C ILE A 138 6.69 6.13 -10.49
N GLN A 139 8.01 6.34 -10.39
CA GLN A 139 8.61 7.57 -9.87
C GLN A 139 8.36 8.78 -10.78
N LYS A 140 8.11 8.56 -12.07
CA LYS A 140 7.64 9.60 -13.00
C LYS A 140 6.13 9.83 -12.91
N HIS A 141 5.46 9.19 -11.96
CA HIS A 141 3.99 9.16 -11.83
C HIS A 141 3.29 8.65 -13.10
N ASP A 142 3.95 7.84 -13.93
CA ASP A 142 3.40 7.27 -15.14
C ASP A 142 2.70 5.94 -14.81
N THR A 143 1.62 6.02 -14.03
CA THR A 143 0.87 4.86 -13.56
C THR A 143 -0.57 5.24 -13.20
N SER A 144 -1.51 4.27 -13.32
CA SER A 144 -2.87 4.40 -12.78
C SER A 144 -2.96 3.81 -11.38
N VAL A 145 -2.51 2.55 -11.24
CA VAL A 145 -2.41 1.80 -9.99
C VAL A 145 -1.07 1.10 -9.95
N TYR A 146 -0.44 1.05 -8.79
CA TYR A 146 0.87 0.43 -8.60
C TYR A 146 0.93 -0.40 -7.31
N LEU A 147 1.74 -1.48 -7.32
CA LEU A 147 2.05 -2.27 -6.14
C LEU A 147 3.34 -1.76 -5.49
N LEU A 148 3.31 -1.42 -4.21
CA LEU A 148 4.50 -1.00 -3.48
C LEU A 148 4.60 -1.73 -2.13
N GLY A 149 5.82 -2.00 -1.70
CA GLY A 149 6.11 -2.43 -0.34
C GLY A 149 6.92 -1.35 0.39
N TRP A 150 6.67 -1.23 1.69
CA TRP A 150 7.34 -0.26 2.53
C TRP A 150 7.95 -0.93 3.76
N ALA A 151 9.14 -0.51 4.14
CA ALA A 151 9.79 -0.88 5.38
C ALA A 151 10.14 0.38 6.15
N THR A 152 9.72 0.47 7.41
CA THR A 152 9.95 1.63 8.26
C THR A 152 11.36 1.57 8.85
N ALA A 153 12.33 2.15 8.16
CA ALA A 153 13.76 2.05 8.48
C ALA A 153 14.14 2.66 9.83
N THR A 154 13.35 3.63 10.31
CA THR A 154 13.57 4.33 11.60
C THR A 154 12.90 3.65 12.78
N PHE A 155 12.07 2.63 12.55
CA PHE A 155 11.16 2.03 13.54
C PHE A 155 10.20 3.04 14.20
N ASP A 156 9.94 4.16 13.51
CA ASP A 156 8.97 5.19 13.92
C ASP A 156 7.98 5.47 12.78
N GLY A 157 6.70 5.52 13.12
CA GLY A 157 5.58 5.69 12.20
C GLY A 157 5.62 6.99 11.39
N LEU A 158 6.27 8.03 11.92
CA LEU A 158 6.45 9.29 11.17
C LEU A 158 7.09 9.04 9.80
N TYR A 159 8.05 8.13 9.70
CA TYR A 159 8.69 7.82 8.42
C TYR A 159 7.68 7.33 7.36
N THR A 160 6.73 6.49 7.79
CA THR A 160 5.65 6.01 6.92
C THR A 160 4.65 7.13 6.60
N LEU A 161 4.20 7.86 7.62
CA LEU A 161 3.23 8.94 7.47
C LEU A 161 3.75 10.04 6.54
N GLN A 162 5.00 10.47 6.76
CA GLN A 162 5.64 11.52 5.98
C GLN A 162 5.89 11.10 4.52
N SER A 163 6.39 9.88 4.31
CA SER A 163 6.79 9.45 2.97
C SER A 163 5.63 8.99 2.09
N LEU A 164 4.60 8.33 2.68
CA LEU A 164 3.52 7.69 1.93
C LEU A 164 2.20 8.44 2.00
N ILE A 165 1.92 9.16 3.09
CA ILE A 165 0.57 9.71 3.36
C ILE A 165 0.56 11.23 3.21
N ARG A 166 1.61 11.92 3.69
CA ARG A 166 1.74 13.36 3.53
C ARG A 166 1.58 13.76 2.06
N THR A 167 0.83 14.81 1.80
CA THR A 167 0.75 15.42 0.45
C THR A 167 2.15 15.71 -0.07
N PRO A 168 2.51 15.30 -1.31
CA PRO A 168 3.80 15.58 -1.89
C PRO A 168 4.08 17.09 -1.96
N ALA A 169 5.32 17.48 -1.66
CA ALA A 169 5.75 18.87 -1.82
C ALA A 169 5.55 19.35 -3.27
N ALA A 170 5.09 20.58 -3.45
CA ALA A 170 4.77 21.14 -4.76
C ALA A 170 5.97 21.17 -5.72
N ASP A 171 7.18 21.36 -5.18
CA ASP A 171 8.44 21.35 -5.92
C ASP A 171 9.02 19.94 -6.11
N GLY A 172 8.37 18.91 -5.56
CA GLY A 172 8.81 17.52 -5.62
C GLY A 172 10.08 17.22 -4.83
N LYS A 173 10.49 18.13 -3.94
CA LYS A 173 11.72 17.99 -3.14
C LYS A 173 11.42 17.64 -1.68
N GLY A 174 12.41 17.03 -1.03
CA GLY A 174 12.32 16.68 0.38
C GLY A 174 11.69 15.33 0.64
N ALA A 175 11.31 15.08 1.89
CA ALA A 175 10.80 13.79 2.35
C ALA A 175 9.26 13.70 2.32
N ASP A 176 8.57 14.85 2.24
CA ASP A 176 7.12 14.91 2.30
C ASP A 176 6.49 14.33 1.04
N GLY A 177 5.77 13.20 1.21
CA GLY A 177 5.08 12.52 0.14
C GLY A 177 5.99 11.97 -0.99
N ASN A 178 7.29 11.83 -0.75
CA ASN A 178 8.26 11.40 -1.77
C ASN A 178 8.00 10.00 -2.33
N PHE A 179 7.22 9.17 -1.64
CA PHE A 179 6.71 7.88 -2.10
C PHE A 179 5.18 7.80 -2.17
N ASN A 180 4.49 8.91 -1.95
CA ASN A 180 3.07 9.05 -2.22
C ASN A 180 2.85 9.26 -3.73
N LEU A 181 3.13 8.23 -4.51
CA LEU A 181 3.17 8.31 -5.97
C LEU A 181 1.78 8.47 -6.61
N GLY A 182 0.72 8.10 -5.88
CA GLY A 182 -0.68 8.34 -6.25
C GLY A 182 -1.17 9.75 -5.89
N LYS A 183 -0.34 10.53 -5.20
CA LYS A 183 -0.64 11.91 -4.78
C LYS A 183 -1.94 12.01 -3.97
N TYR A 184 -2.20 11.05 -3.08
CA TYR A 184 -3.20 11.23 -2.04
C TYR A 184 -2.95 12.55 -1.31
N SER A 185 -4.01 13.28 -0.99
CA SER A 185 -3.90 14.57 -0.30
C SER A 185 -5.09 14.78 0.63
N ASN A 186 -4.78 15.09 1.89
CA ASN A 186 -5.76 15.51 2.87
C ASN A 186 -5.13 16.52 3.83
N PRO A 187 -5.52 17.81 3.78
CA PRO A 187 -4.92 18.86 4.62
C PRO A 187 -4.99 18.60 6.13
N LYS A 188 -6.02 17.86 6.61
CA LYS A 188 -6.15 17.52 8.03
C LYS A 188 -5.12 16.46 8.42
N ALA A 189 -4.90 15.44 7.57
CA ALA A 189 -3.84 14.47 7.79
C ALA A 189 -2.47 15.13 7.73
N ASP A 190 -2.28 16.05 6.80
CA ASP A 190 -1.03 16.82 6.64
C ASP A 190 -0.68 17.60 7.90
N ALA A 191 -1.64 18.34 8.47
CA ALA A 191 -1.45 19.11 9.70
C ALA A 191 -1.05 18.22 10.89
N LEU A 192 -1.68 17.05 11.02
CA LEU A 192 -1.34 16.07 12.06
C LEU A 192 0.07 15.49 11.85
N ILE A 193 0.45 15.18 10.62
CA ILE A 193 1.80 14.69 10.31
C ILE A 193 2.85 15.76 10.60
N ASP A 194 2.56 17.03 10.29
CA ASP A 194 3.45 18.15 10.63
C ASP A 194 3.57 18.34 12.15
N GLN A 195 2.48 18.14 12.91
CA GLN A 195 2.54 18.12 14.38
C GLN A 195 3.44 16.98 14.89
N VAL A 196 3.34 15.76 14.33
CA VAL A 196 4.18 14.61 14.74
C VAL A 196 5.68 14.91 14.58
N LYS A 197 6.07 15.74 13.60
CA LYS A 197 7.49 16.11 13.37
C LYS A 197 8.10 16.90 14.51
N THR A 198 7.30 17.67 15.24
CA THR A 198 7.79 18.65 16.23
C THR A 198 7.27 18.40 17.65
N GLU A 199 6.26 17.55 17.85
CA GLU A 199 5.71 17.25 19.16
C GLU A 199 6.69 16.40 19.98
N ILE A 200 6.99 16.86 21.17
CA ILE A 200 7.92 16.22 22.12
C ILE A 200 7.22 15.40 23.20
N ASP A 201 5.92 15.65 23.44
CA ASP A 201 5.11 14.83 24.32
C ASP A 201 4.68 13.54 23.61
N ASP A 202 5.15 12.40 24.10
CA ASP A 202 4.89 11.09 23.48
C ASP A 202 3.39 10.78 23.35
N GLY A 203 2.58 11.17 24.33
CA GLY A 203 1.13 10.95 24.32
C GLY A 203 0.45 11.73 23.20
N LYS A 204 0.74 13.01 23.08
CA LYS A 204 0.19 13.88 22.04
C LYS A 204 0.72 13.48 20.66
N ARG A 205 2.00 13.14 20.57
CA ARG A 205 2.63 12.67 19.34
C ARG A 205 1.97 11.37 18.84
N ASN A 206 1.78 10.40 19.70
CA ASN A 206 1.11 9.14 19.37
C ASN A 206 -0.37 9.36 19.00
N GLN A 207 -1.06 10.29 19.69
CA GLN A 207 -2.43 10.63 19.30
C GLN A 207 -2.49 11.25 17.90
N ALA A 208 -1.60 12.18 17.58
CA ALA A 208 -1.52 12.77 16.24
C ALA A 208 -1.23 11.73 15.16
N MET A 209 -0.32 10.77 15.42
CA MET A 209 -0.06 9.63 14.52
C MET A 209 -1.30 8.76 14.33
N ARG A 210 -2.04 8.50 15.39
CA ARG A 210 -3.29 7.72 15.34
C ARG A 210 -4.35 8.41 14.51
N ASP A 211 -4.57 9.70 14.74
CA ASP A 211 -5.59 10.47 14.03
C ASP A 211 -5.25 10.66 12.55
N ALA A 212 -3.98 10.86 12.20
CA ALA A 212 -3.54 10.88 10.80
C ALA A 212 -3.81 9.55 10.08
N GLN A 213 -3.54 8.42 10.74
CA GLN A 213 -3.82 7.09 10.19
C GLN A 213 -5.33 6.85 10.04
N ARG A 214 -6.15 7.32 10.98
CA ARG A 214 -7.61 7.21 10.91
C ARG A 214 -8.14 7.95 9.69
N ILE A 215 -7.75 9.20 9.48
CA ILE A 215 -8.15 9.98 8.31
C ILE A 215 -7.76 9.26 7.02
N HIS A 216 -6.53 8.77 6.93
CA HIS A 216 -6.05 8.06 5.75
C HIS A 216 -6.82 6.76 5.49
N ALA A 217 -7.10 5.98 6.55
CA ALA A 217 -7.88 4.74 6.44
C ALA A 217 -9.34 5.03 6.04
N ASP A 218 -9.96 6.03 6.66
CA ASP A 218 -11.32 6.46 6.32
C ASP A 218 -11.42 6.94 4.87
N ASP A 219 -10.42 7.65 4.37
CA ASP A 219 -10.36 8.10 2.98
C ASP A 219 -10.08 6.98 1.97
N VAL A 220 -9.66 5.81 2.44
CA VAL A 220 -9.10 4.74 1.59
C VAL A 220 -7.99 5.31 0.70
N GLY A 221 -7.03 6.00 1.32
CA GLY A 221 -5.94 6.68 0.61
C GLY A 221 -5.00 5.71 -0.12
N HIS A 222 -4.80 4.52 0.44
CA HIS A 222 -4.13 3.35 -0.17
C HIS A 222 -4.95 2.10 0.11
N ILE A 223 -4.60 0.99 -0.55
CA ILE A 223 -5.17 -0.34 -0.28
C ILE A 223 -4.07 -1.21 0.33
N PRO A 224 -3.94 -1.27 1.67
CA PRO A 224 -3.01 -2.19 2.32
C PRO A 224 -3.40 -3.63 2.01
N LEU A 225 -2.42 -4.49 1.78
CA LEU A 225 -2.64 -5.91 1.48
C LEU A 225 -2.19 -6.79 2.64
N HIS A 226 -0.90 -6.88 2.86
CA HIS A 226 -0.32 -7.75 3.86
C HIS A 226 1.07 -7.28 4.29
N GLN A 227 1.49 -7.74 5.46
CA GLN A 227 2.89 -7.72 5.88
C GLN A 227 3.55 -8.97 5.31
N GLN A 228 4.67 -8.77 4.62
CA GLN A 228 5.45 -9.85 4.04
C GLN A 228 6.25 -10.54 5.14
N VAL A 229 6.06 -11.84 5.30
CA VAL A 229 6.93 -12.68 6.13
C VAL A 229 8.19 -12.99 5.32
N ILE A 230 9.36 -12.76 5.92
CA ILE A 230 10.64 -13.01 5.28
C ILE A 230 11.31 -14.19 6.00
N PRO A 231 11.27 -15.42 5.45
CA PRO A 231 11.91 -16.57 6.04
C PRO A 231 13.43 -16.53 5.79
N TRP A 232 14.20 -16.95 6.78
CA TRP A 232 15.62 -17.22 6.66
C TRP A 232 15.85 -18.72 6.74
N ALA A 233 16.70 -19.25 5.87
CA ALA A 233 17.12 -20.65 5.89
C ALA A 233 18.63 -20.73 6.11
N MET A 234 19.06 -21.69 6.93
CA MET A 234 20.45 -21.93 7.24
C MET A 234 20.69 -23.41 7.47
N ARG A 235 21.95 -23.84 7.48
CA ARG A 235 22.32 -25.23 7.86
C ARG A 235 21.98 -25.47 9.34
N SER A 236 21.71 -26.71 9.72
CA SER A 236 21.30 -27.07 11.07
C SER A 236 22.36 -26.75 12.14
N ASN A 237 23.64 -26.72 11.76
CA ASN A 237 24.74 -26.34 12.62
C ASN A 237 25.10 -24.85 12.58
N VAL A 238 24.27 -24.01 11.95
CA VAL A 238 24.47 -22.56 11.90
C VAL A 238 23.29 -21.88 12.59
N SER A 239 23.58 -20.96 13.50
CA SER A 239 22.58 -20.09 14.10
C SER A 239 22.92 -18.61 13.84
N VAL A 240 21.90 -17.82 13.53
CA VAL A 240 22.01 -16.38 13.31
C VAL A 240 20.88 -15.66 14.01
N PHE A 241 21.14 -14.45 14.46
CA PHE A 241 20.10 -13.59 15.00
C PHE A 241 19.32 -12.93 13.86
N HIS A 242 18.01 -13.26 13.74
CA HIS A 242 17.13 -12.66 12.76
C HIS A 242 16.69 -11.26 13.22
N ARG A 243 17.33 -10.24 12.70
CA ARG A 243 17.08 -8.84 13.06
C ARG A 243 15.76 -8.32 12.47
N ALA A 244 15.11 -7.43 13.22
CA ALA A 244 13.86 -6.78 12.77
C ALA A 244 14.03 -5.93 11.49
N ASP A 245 15.26 -5.41 11.24
CA ASP A 245 15.59 -4.68 10.00
C ASP A 245 15.90 -5.60 8.81
N ASN A 246 15.77 -6.92 8.99
CA ASN A 246 16.07 -7.95 7.99
C ASN A 246 17.50 -7.90 7.43
N ARG A 247 18.47 -7.44 8.23
CA ARG A 247 19.88 -7.44 7.86
C ARG A 247 20.59 -8.62 8.50
N LEU A 248 21.36 -9.33 7.68
CA LEU A 248 22.28 -10.36 8.18
C LEU A 248 23.53 -9.68 8.73
N ASP A 249 23.79 -9.88 10.02
CA ASP A 249 25.02 -9.44 10.67
C ASP A 249 25.84 -10.68 11.07
N MET A 250 26.89 -10.97 10.30
CA MET A 250 27.74 -12.15 10.49
C MET A 250 28.48 -12.18 11.84
N ARG A 251 28.59 -11.06 12.54
CA ARG A 251 29.17 -11.01 13.90
C ARG A 251 28.36 -11.82 14.92
N TRP A 252 27.08 -12.05 14.62
CA TRP A 252 26.16 -12.82 15.47
C TRP A 252 25.94 -14.25 14.94
N ALA A 253 26.63 -14.64 13.88
CA ALA A 253 26.58 -16.02 13.39
C ALA A 253 27.42 -16.93 14.27
N LYS A 254 26.86 -18.10 14.63
CA LYS A 254 27.56 -19.17 15.32
C LYS A 254 27.52 -20.42 14.45
N VAL A 255 28.60 -21.17 14.46
CA VAL A 255 28.72 -22.47 13.79
C VAL A 255 29.12 -23.48 14.87
N ASP A 256 28.25 -24.46 15.12
CA ASP A 256 28.46 -25.56 16.07
C ASP A 256 29.09 -26.77 15.38
#